data_ddff1af012654fae1d914bd55e140796
#
_entry.id   ddff1af012654fae1d914bd55e140796
#
_cell.length_a   1.000
_cell.length_b   1.000
_cell.length_c   1.000
_cell.angle_alpha   90.00
_cell.angle_beta   90.00
_cell.angle_gamma   90.00
#
_symmetry.space_group_name_H-M   'P 1'
#
loop_
_entity.id
_entity.type
_entity.pdbx_description
1 polymer ?
#
loop_
_entity_poly.entity_id
_entity_poly.type
_entity_poly.pdbx_seq_one_letter_code
_entity_poly.pdbx_strand_id
1 'polypeptide(L)'
;MLEALSIAPPPAAWAETVARLRARTPGSFDAWFGGVQLEDFTDGVLSLRARDAWVQSWVTLHFLPELVATLAEVSGLHVVARWTVGPIERPVAEGGTNGAAPRAEGARASALSPAMPPAIAAGSEAVAAAAALEGGAAPARDVAGPPVPGPAASVVASVIAPDADPIFRQTFGDFVVGPSNQLAHAASLAVAGDVGTRHNPLFLCGGTGLGKTHLLGAIGGRVRELRPRARVVYVSAEAFMNQFIEALQTQSMAAFRARYRDHVDVLLMDDVQFLAGKTQTQEEFFHVFNALHQAGKQIVLTSDKYPQQLDRMEERLVSRFHWGLVADMQAPELETRVAIVRRKARHENLFITDDVAIAIARGVRSNVRELEGLLVRLAAKASLLHRSVDVDFV
;
A
#
# COMPACT_ATOMS: atom_id res chain seq x y z
N MET A 1 -0.12 -44.81 25.18
CA MET A 1 -0.95 -43.99 26.07
C MET A 1 -0.70 -42.54 25.66
N LEU A 2 -1.45 -42.08 24.70
CA LEU A 2 -1.44 -40.69 24.20
C LEU A 2 -2.70 -40.07 24.83
N GLU A 3 -2.48 -39.23 25.83
CA GLU A 3 -3.52 -38.38 26.39
C GLU A 3 -4.00 -37.39 25.33
N ALA A 4 -5.25 -37.54 24.93
CA ALA A 4 -5.96 -36.57 24.14
C ALA A 4 -6.07 -35.28 24.98
N LEU A 5 -5.45 -34.21 24.51
CA LEU A 5 -5.66 -32.87 25.04
C LEU A 5 -7.14 -32.51 24.81
N SER A 6 -7.92 -32.69 25.84
CA SER A 6 -9.31 -32.24 25.90
C SER A 6 -9.30 -30.71 25.87
N ILE A 7 -9.73 -30.13 24.75
CA ILE A 7 -10.00 -28.70 24.67
C ILE A 7 -11.23 -28.43 25.53
N ALA A 8 -11.04 -27.83 26.71
CA ALA A 8 -12.17 -27.42 27.56
C ALA A 8 -13.06 -26.42 26.80
N PRO A 9 -14.37 -26.48 26.94
CA PRO A 9 -15.27 -25.53 26.31
C PRO A 9 -14.94 -24.12 26.82
N PRO A 10 -15.04 -23.08 25.95
CA PRO A 10 -14.69 -21.72 26.31
C PRO A 10 -15.51 -21.27 27.53
N PRO A 11 -14.91 -20.49 28.45
CA PRO A 11 -15.62 -19.98 29.63
C PRO A 11 -16.91 -19.26 29.22
N ALA A 12 -17.99 -19.41 30.01
CA ALA A 12 -19.29 -18.79 29.71
C ALA A 12 -19.20 -17.29 29.46
N ALA A 13 -18.31 -16.59 30.20
CA ALA A 13 -18.02 -15.17 30.00
C ALA A 13 -17.45 -14.84 28.60
N TRP A 14 -16.58 -15.70 28.04
CA TRP A 14 -16.08 -15.55 26.69
C TRP A 14 -17.17 -15.70 25.64
N ALA A 15 -17.99 -16.73 25.74
CA ALA A 15 -19.08 -16.96 24.79
C ALA A 15 -20.10 -15.81 24.78
N GLU A 16 -20.42 -15.25 25.94
CA GLU A 16 -21.28 -14.07 26.05
C GLU A 16 -20.64 -12.81 25.49
N THR A 17 -19.35 -12.57 25.76
CA THR A 17 -18.59 -11.45 25.20
C THR A 17 -18.57 -11.51 23.67
N VAL A 18 -18.26 -12.67 23.11
CA VAL A 18 -18.26 -12.90 21.65
C VAL A 18 -19.65 -12.66 21.07
N ALA A 19 -20.70 -13.12 21.71
CA ALA A 19 -22.08 -12.91 21.27
C ALA A 19 -22.46 -11.41 21.26
N ARG A 20 -22.08 -10.65 22.30
CA ARG A 20 -22.33 -9.21 22.41
C ARG A 20 -21.56 -8.42 21.34
N LEU A 21 -20.29 -8.75 21.11
CA LEU A 21 -19.48 -8.10 20.08
C LEU A 21 -19.99 -8.44 18.67
N ARG A 22 -20.36 -9.69 18.42
CA ARG A 22 -20.96 -10.10 17.14
C ARG A 22 -22.28 -9.37 16.85
N ALA A 23 -23.12 -9.15 17.87
CA ALA A 23 -24.36 -8.40 17.72
C ALA A 23 -24.15 -6.92 17.40
N ARG A 24 -23.04 -6.31 17.91
CA ARG A 24 -22.68 -4.91 17.64
C ARG A 24 -22.02 -4.70 16.27
N THR A 25 -21.33 -5.71 15.76
CA THR A 25 -20.57 -5.64 14.49
C THR A 25 -20.85 -6.85 13.58
N PRO A 26 -22.12 -7.03 13.13
CA PRO A 26 -22.48 -8.16 12.27
C PRO A 26 -21.73 -8.06 10.93
N GLY A 27 -21.09 -9.14 10.52
CA GLY A 27 -20.34 -9.25 9.26
C GLY A 27 -18.85 -8.99 9.35
N SER A 28 -18.38 -8.05 10.16
CA SER A 28 -16.92 -7.82 10.34
C SER A 28 -16.32 -8.71 11.42
N PHE A 29 -17.07 -9.08 12.45
CA PHE A 29 -16.58 -9.92 13.54
C PHE A 29 -16.08 -11.28 13.05
N ASP A 30 -16.89 -12.01 12.29
CA ASP A 30 -16.56 -13.37 11.83
C ASP A 30 -15.37 -13.39 10.83
N ALA A 31 -15.23 -12.34 10.02
CA ALA A 31 -14.11 -12.20 9.11
C ALA A 31 -12.76 -12.06 9.84
N TRP A 32 -12.75 -11.41 11.01
CA TRP A 32 -11.53 -11.10 11.77
C TRP A 32 -11.25 -12.10 12.89
N PHE A 33 -12.26 -12.45 13.63
CA PHE A 33 -12.14 -13.43 14.72
C PHE A 33 -12.00 -14.88 14.23
N GLY A 34 -12.28 -15.17 12.96
CA GLY A 34 -11.91 -16.43 12.31
C GLY A 34 -10.40 -16.72 12.27
N GLY A 35 -9.58 -15.69 12.49
CA GLY A 35 -8.13 -15.77 12.60
C GLY A 35 -7.59 -15.70 14.04
N VAL A 36 -8.46 -15.75 15.05
CA VAL A 36 -8.11 -15.69 16.49
C VAL A 36 -8.74 -16.83 17.23
N GLN A 37 -7.97 -17.48 18.09
CA GLN A 37 -8.42 -18.57 18.95
C GLN A 37 -8.19 -18.18 20.42
N LEU A 38 -9.21 -18.44 21.27
CA LEU A 38 -9.02 -18.37 22.71
C LEU A 38 -8.21 -19.59 23.17
N GLU A 39 -7.08 -19.35 23.82
CA GLU A 39 -6.28 -20.40 24.46
C GLU A 39 -6.70 -20.63 25.91
N ASP A 40 -6.86 -19.53 26.67
CA ASP A 40 -7.21 -19.58 28.06
C ASP A 40 -7.77 -18.25 28.56
N PHE A 41 -8.62 -18.31 29.60
CA PHE A 41 -9.05 -17.15 30.38
C PHE A 41 -9.14 -17.52 31.84
N THR A 42 -8.10 -17.17 32.60
CA THR A 42 -7.97 -17.51 34.04
C THR A 42 -7.45 -16.29 34.79
N ASP A 43 -8.06 -16.00 35.94
CA ASP A 43 -7.67 -14.91 36.84
C ASP A 43 -7.54 -13.52 36.17
N GLY A 44 -8.40 -13.24 35.19
CA GLY A 44 -8.36 -11.98 34.45
C GLY A 44 -7.30 -11.91 33.35
N VAL A 45 -6.52 -12.98 33.11
CA VAL A 45 -5.58 -13.07 31.99
C VAL A 45 -6.25 -13.75 30.80
N LEU A 46 -6.43 -12.99 29.73
CA LEU A 46 -6.99 -13.46 28.44
C LEU A 46 -5.85 -13.86 27.52
N SER A 47 -5.64 -15.16 27.31
CA SER A 47 -4.64 -15.69 26.38
C SER A 47 -5.28 -15.97 25.02
N LEU A 48 -4.81 -15.25 24.00
CA LEU A 48 -5.32 -15.34 22.63
C LEU A 48 -4.20 -15.83 21.70
N ARG A 49 -4.57 -16.70 20.75
CA ARG A 49 -3.69 -17.09 19.65
C ARG A 49 -4.15 -16.45 18.35
N ALA A 50 -3.27 -15.75 17.67
CA ALA A 50 -3.50 -15.24 16.33
C ALA A 50 -2.84 -16.15 15.30
N ARG A 51 -3.50 -16.35 14.16
CA ARG A 51 -2.97 -17.15 13.05
C ARG A 51 -1.62 -16.63 12.54
N ASP A 52 -1.43 -15.33 12.54
CA ASP A 52 -0.21 -14.64 12.13
C ASP A 52 -0.07 -13.29 12.87
N ALA A 53 1.13 -12.70 12.83
CA ALA A 53 1.44 -11.46 13.51
C ALA A 53 0.60 -10.26 12.99
N TRP A 54 0.10 -10.36 11.77
CA TRP A 54 -0.73 -9.33 11.19
C TRP A 54 -2.14 -9.32 11.82
N VAL A 55 -2.79 -10.51 11.95
CA VAL A 55 -4.07 -10.67 12.65
C VAL A 55 -3.95 -10.20 14.11
N GLN A 56 -2.86 -10.55 14.79
CA GLN A 56 -2.57 -10.07 16.14
C GLN A 56 -2.57 -8.54 16.21
N SER A 57 -1.76 -7.88 15.37
CA SER A 57 -1.61 -6.41 15.37
C SER A 57 -2.93 -5.72 15.06
N TRP A 58 -3.66 -6.26 14.10
CA TRP A 58 -4.92 -5.68 13.66
C TRP A 58 -6.02 -5.80 14.73
N VAL A 59 -6.21 -7.00 15.32
CA VAL A 59 -7.18 -7.21 16.40
C VAL A 59 -6.80 -6.42 17.66
N THR A 60 -5.52 -6.31 17.97
CA THR A 60 -5.02 -5.49 19.08
C THR A 60 -5.40 -4.02 18.94
N LEU A 61 -5.29 -3.49 17.72
CA LEU A 61 -5.57 -2.07 17.48
C LEU A 61 -7.07 -1.76 17.42
N HIS A 62 -7.88 -2.65 16.84
CA HIS A 62 -9.26 -2.33 16.48
C HIS A 62 -10.32 -2.97 17.36
N PHE A 63 -10.06 -4.14 17.93
CA PHE A 63 -11.04 -4.91 18.71
C PHE A 63 -10.64 -5.18 20.15
N LEU A 64 -9.35 -5.25 20.45
CA LEU A 64 -8.90 -5.61 21.79
C LEU A 64 -9.40 -4.66 22.88
N PRO A 65 -9.44 -3.32 22.71
CA PRO A 65 -9.97 -2.41 23.72
C PRO A 65 -11.44 -2.71 24.06
N GLU A 66 -12.28 -2.93 23.05
CA GLU A 66 -13.70 -3.22 23.21
C GLU A 66 -13.92 -4.64 23.74
N LEU A 67 -13.13 -5.62 23.27
CA LEU A 67 -13.13 -6.99 23.75
C LEU A 67 -12.80 -7.06 25.26
N VAL A 68 -11.73 -6.41 25.68
CA VAL A 68 -11.28 -6.35 27.08
C VAL A 68 -12.32 -5.65 27.96
N ALA A 69 -12.88 -4.52 27.50
CA ALA A 69 -13.91 -3.80 28.24
C ALA A 69 -15.18 -4.65 28.41
N THR A 70 -15.67 -5.26 27.34
CA THR A 70 -16.87 -6.12 27.39
C THR A 70 -16.65 -7.37 28.24
N LEU A 71 -15.47 -7.99 28.15
CA LEU A 71 -15.13 -9.16 28.96
C LEU A 71 -14.98 -8.80 30.44
N ALA A 72 -14.43 -7.62 30.75
CA ALA A 72 -14.36 -7.10 32.12
C ALA A 72 -15.77 -6.86 32.72
N GLU A 73 -16.69 -6.29 31.92
CA GLU A 73 -18.10 -6.11 32.34
C GLU A 73 -18.80 -7.44 32.62
N VAL A 74 -18.58 -8.44 31.75
CA VAL A 74 -19.24 -9.76 31.89
C VAL A 74 -18.65 -10.61 33.02
N SER A 75 -17.31 -10.56 33.17
CA SER A 75 -16.60 -11.39 34.17
C SER A 75 -16.48 -10.74 35.55
N GLY A 76 -16.62 -9.42 35.64
CA GLY A 76 -16.37 -8.64 36.86
C GLY A 76 -14.89 -8.56 37.25
N LEU A 77 -13.95 -8.97 36.36
CA LEU A 77 -12.52 -9.02 36.59
C LEU A 77 -11.78 -7.94 35.80
N HIS A 78 -10.64 -7.52 36.31
CA HIS A 78 -9.71 -6.70 35.51
C HIS A 78 -9.04 -7.60 34.45
N VAL A 79 -9.24 -7.32 33.17
CA VAL A 79 -8.78 -8.16 32.06
C VAL A 79 -7.50 -7.63 31.44
N VAL A 80 -6.48 -8.51 31.33
CA VAL A 80 -5.22 -8.24 30.62
C VAL A 80 -5.04 -9.27 29.52
N ALA A 81 -4.86 -8.83 28.28
CA ALA A 81 -4.70 -9.74 27.14
C ALA A 81 -3.22 -10.10 26.91
N ARG A 82 -2.97 -11.37 26.59
CA ARG A 82 -1.71 -11.91 26.13
C ARG A 82 -1.90 -12.58 24.78
N TRP A 83 -0.88 -12.49 23.90
CA TRP A 83 -0.92 -13.05 22.58
C TRP A 83 0.14 -14.10 22.35
N THR A 84 -0.23 -15.15 21.64
CA THR A 84 0.66 -16.09 20.95
C THR A 84 0.38 -16.05 19.45
N VAL A 85 1.38 -16.37 18.61
CA VAL A 85 1.23 -16.43 17.16
C VAL A 85 1.56 -17.83 16.68
N GLY A 86 0.63 -18.45 15.97
CA GLY A 86 0.80 -19.81 15.47
C GLY A 86 -0.43 -20.34 14.72
N PRO A 87 -0.33 -21.55 14.15
CA PRO A 87 -1.45 -22.16 13.46
C PRO A 87 -2.66 -22.32 14.40
N ILE A 88 -3.86 -22.04 13.86
CA ILE A 88 -5.14 -22.18 14.58
C ILE A 88 -5.77 -23.49 14.17
N GLU A 89 -6.10 -24.33 15.14
CA GLU A 89 -6.89 -25.55 14.92
C GLU A 89 -8.37 -25.16 14.71
N ARG A 90 -8.91 -25.47 13.54
CA ARG A 90 -10.35 -25.32 13.30
C ARG A 90 -11.08 -26.48 13.99
N PRO A 91 -12.10 -26.24 14.82
CA PRO A 91 -12.98 -27.31 15.27
C PRO A 91 -13.68 -27.91 14.05
N VAL A 92 -13.53 -29.22 13.87
CA VAL A 92 -14.29 -29.99 12.90
C VAL A 92 -15.75 -29.94 13.34
N ALA A 93 -16.61 -29.33 12.51
CA ALA A 93 -18.07 -29.37 12.75
C ALA A 93 -18.56 -30.82 12.62
N GLU A 94 -18.94 -31.44 13.73
CA GLU A 94 -19.66 -32.68 13.73
C GLU A 94 -21.13 -32.41 13.35
N GLY A 95 -21.62 -33.15 12.36
CA GLY A 95 -23.06 -33.38 12.21
C GLY A 95 -23.64 -33.10 10.82
N GLY A 96 -23.74 -34.14 10.02
CA GLY A 96 -24.56 -34.15 8.81
C GLY A 96 -24.37 -35.41 7.99
N THR A 97 -25.12 -36.47 8.35
CA THR A 97 -25.15 -37.81 7.73
C THR A 97 -25.75 -37.81 6.33
N ASN A 98 -25.22 -38.72 5.50
CA ASN A 98 -25.80 -39.41 4.34
C ASN A 98 -25.63 -38.83 2.95
N GLY A 99 -24.96 -39.67 2.14
CA GLY A 99 -25.01 -39.64 0.69
C GLY A 99 -23.83 -40.34 0.02
N ALA A 100 -24.07 -41.63 -0.33
CA ALA A 100 -23.13 -42.63 -0.86
C ALA A 100 -22.32 -42.20 -2.10
N ALA A 101 -21.19 -42.87 -2.21
CA ALA A 101 -20.14 -42.91 -3.22
C ALA A 101 -20.55 -42.99 -4.70
N PRO A 102 -19.60 -42.86 -5.70
CA PRO A 102 -18.70 -43.97 -5.93
C PRO A 102 -17.19 -43.57 -6.22
N ARG A 103 -16.37 -44.57 -5.95
CA ARG A 103 -14.97 -44.66 -6.29
C ARG A 103 -14.73 -44.56 -7.79
N ALA A 104 -13.67 -43.88 -8.20
CA ALA A 104 -12.92 -44.23 -9.40
C ALA A 104 -11.41 -44.23 -9.07
N GLU A 105 -10.82 -45.35 -9.36
CA GLU A 105 -9.39 -45.68 -9.25
C GLU A 105 -8.55 -44.91 -10.26
N GLY A 106 -7.32 -44.64 -9.88
CA GLY A 106 -6.15 -44.85 -10.71
C GLY A 106 -5.66 -43.70 -11.55
N ALA A 107 -4.59 -43.03 -11.11
CA ALA A 107 -3.40 -42.85 -11.95
C ALA A 107 -2.22 -42.31 -11.13
N ARG A 108 -1.18 -43.12 -11.06
CA ARG A 108 0.18 -42.74 -10.66
C ARG A 108 0.75 -41.78 -11.71
N ALA A 109 1.34 -40.68 -11.30
CA ALA A 109 2.31 -39.96 -12.12
C ALA A 109 3.36 -39.33 -11.19
N SER A 110 4.40 -39.96 -11.21
CA SER A 110 5.82 -39.75 -11.39
C SER A 110 6.33 -38.32 -11.24
N ALA A 111 7.20 -38.18 -10.26
CA ALA A 111 8.09 -37.04 -10.06
C ALA A 111 9.04 -36.88 -11.26
N LEU A 112 9.15 -35.66 -11.79
CA LEU A 112 10.26 -35.22 -12.62
C LEU A 112 10.63 -33.78 -12.22
N SER A 113 11.71 -33.69 -11.46
CA SER A 113 12.53 -32.48 -11.36
C SER A 113 13.29 -32.28 -12.67
N PRO A 114 13.38 -31.11 -13.23
CA PRO A 114 14.43 -30.80 -14.20
C PRO A 114 15.65 -30.21 -13.50
N ALA A 115 16.77 -30.82 -13.83
CA ALA A 115 18.12 -30.51 -13.44
C ALA A 115 18.60 -29.15 -13.98
N MET A 116 19.41 -28.46 -13.20
CA MET A 116 20.28 -27.35 -13.63
C MET A 116 21.31 -27.84 -14.69
N PRO A 117 21.62 -27.05 -15.72
CA PRO A 117 22.85 -27.23 -16.50
C PRO A 117 24.03 -26.45 -15.87
N PRO A 118 25.27 -26.93 -16.13
CA PRO A 118 26.47 -26.53 -15.40
C PRO A 118 27.09 -25.21 -15.89
N ALA A 119 27.86 -24.61 -14.97
CA ALA A 119 28.76 -23.50 -15.19
C ALA A 119 29.82 -23.78 -16.24
N ILE A 120 30.04 -22.85 -17.15
CA ILE A 120 31.25 -22.80 -17.96
C ILE A 120 32.11 -21.65 -17.43
N ALA A 121 33.29 -22.09 -16.94
CA ALA A 121 34.39 -21.20 -16.53
C ALA A 121 35.33 -20.97 -17.71
N ALA A 122 36.06 -19.89 -17.57
CA ALA A 122 37.37 -19.60 -18.14
C ALA A 122 37.48 -18.90 -19.51
N GLY A 123 38.27 -17.86 -19.46
CA GLY A 123 38.91 -17.22 -20.58
C GLY A 123 39.49 -15.85 -20.22
N SER A 124 40.59 -15.85 -19.48
CA SER A 124 41.50 -14.69 -19.30
C SER A 124 42.30 -14.44 -20.57
N GLU A 125 42.69 -13.22 -20.77
CA GLU A 125 43.94 -12.66 -21.32
C GLU A 125 43.64 -11.39 -22.10
N ALA A 126 44.02 -10.25 -21.57
CA ALA A 126 45.27 -9.56 -21.70
C ALA A 126 45.57 -9.08 -23.15
N VAL A 127 45.58 -7.77 -23.37
CA VAL A 127 46.70 -7.08 -24.09
C VAL A 127 46.75 -5.64 -23.58
N ALA A 128 47.91 -5.31 -23.07
CA ALA A 128 48.39 -3.99 -22.71
C ALA A 128 49.17 -3.36 -23.88
N ALA A 129 49.46 -2.06 -23.69
CA ALA A 129 50.52 -1.28 -24.33
C ALA A 129 50.16 -0.53 -25.63
N ALA A 130 50.36 0.78 -25.67
CA ALA A 130 51.57 1.58 -25.85
C ALA A 130 51.13 3.05 -25.75
N ALA A 131 51.66 3.87 -24.83
CA ALA A 131 52.92 4.62 -24.88
C ALA A 131 52.90 5.82 -25.84
N ALA A 132 52.80 6.99 -25.26
CA ALA A 132 53.76 8.10 -25.19
C ALA A 132 54.27 8.71 -26.51
N LEU A 133 54.21 10.04 -26.55
CA LEU A 133 55.22 11.01 -26.95
C LEU A 133 54.60 12.41 -26.95
N GLU A 134 54.91 13.24 -25.99
CA GLU A 134 55.90 14.32 -25.98
C GLU A 134 55.60 15.58 -26.82
N GLY A 135 55.70 16.70 -26.14
CA GLY A 135 56.29 17.94 -26.54
C GLY A 135 55.32 19.15 -26.48
N GLY A 136 55.38 20.06 -25.55
CA GLY A 136 56.40 20.98 -25.27
C GLY A 136 55.89 22.41 -25.34
N ALA A 137 56.19 23.20 -24.30
CA ALA A 137 56.34 24.68 -24.28
C ALA A 137 55.10 25.54 -23.87
N ALA A 138 55.21 26.07 -22.64
CA ALA A 138 54.62 27.34 -22.15
C ALA A 138 55.48 28.55 -22.64
N PRO A 139 55.20 29.82 -22.22
CA PRO A 139 54.04 30.47 -21.62
C PRO A 139 53.64 31.81 -22.27
N ALA A 140 52.47 32.34 -21.99
CA ALA A 140 52.26 33.80 -22.03
C ALA A 140 51.16 34.23 -21.05
N ARG A 141 51.46 35.25 -20.32
CA ARG A 141 50.80 35.88 -19.19
C ARG A 141 49.59 36.76 -19.56
N ASP A 142 48.72 36.84 -18.56
CA ASP A 142 47.90 37.97 -18.10
C ASP A 142 46.86 38.62 -19.07
N VAL A 143 45.60 38.56 -18.66
CA VAL A 143 44.88 39.73 -18.08
C VAL A 143 43.56 39.21 -17.45
N ALA A 144 43.42 39.49 -16.15
CA ALA A 144 42.21 39.21 -15.37
C ALA A 144 41.11 40.24 -15.70
N GLY A 145 39.92 39.73 -16.10
CA GLY A 145 38.69 40.45 -16.05
C GLY A 145 37.66 39.55 -15.29
N PRO A 146 36.79 40.11 -14.41
CA PRO A 146 35.88 39.29 -13.65
C PRO A 146 34.83 38.60 -14.56
N PRO A 147 34.49 37.34 -14.32
CA PRO A 147 33.50 36.67 -15.14
C PRO A 147 32.11 37.26 -14.88
N VAL A 148 31.50 37.71 -15.94
CA VAL A 148 30.07 38.05 -15.99
C VAL A 148 29.29 36.75 -15.79
N PRO A 149 28.36 36.64 -14.83
CA PRO A 149 27.54 35.43 -14.67
C PRO A 149 26.59 35.31 -15.86
N GLY A 150 26.81 34.32 -16.71
CA GLY A 150 25.91 33.96 -17.78
C GLY A 150 24.60 33.34 -17.19
N PRO A 151 23.46 33.46 -17.89
CA PRO A 151 22.15 33.08 -17.39
C PRO A 151 21.85 31.56 -17.44
N ALA A 152 22.86 30.70 -17.32
CA ALA A 152 22.67 29.24 -17.45
C ALA A 152 22.74 28.44 -16.15
N ALA A 153 22.92 29.09 -14.98
CA ALA A 153 23.04 28.37 -13.69
C ALA A 153 21.80 28.45 -12.78
N SER A 154 20.69 29.05 -13.26
CA SER A 154 19.52 29.34 -12.41
C SER A 154 18.35 28.40 -12.61
N VAL A 155 18.36 27.42 -13.51
CA VAL A 155 17.23 26.55 -13.80
C VAL A 155 17.35 25.15 -13.16
N VAL A 156 18.51 24.80 -12.62
CA VAL A 156 18.71 23.45 -12.03
C VAL A 156 18.50 23.40 -10.52
N ALA A 157 18.19 24.52 -9.88
CA ALA A 157 18.06 24.62 -8.41
C ALA A 157 16.62 24.64 -7.87
N SER A 158 15.61 24.28 -8.64
CA SER A 158 14.34 23.86 -8.05
C SER A 158 14.31 22.34 -7.83
N VAL A 159 15.38 21.80 -7.26
CA VAL A 159 15.29 20.56 -6.50
C VAL A 159 14.43 20.91 -5.29
N ILE A 160 13.12 20.61 -5.40
CA ILE A 160 12.17 20.62 -4.29
C ILE A 160 12.87 19.95 -3.12
N ALA A 161 13.04 20.69 -2.03
CA ALA A 161 13.54 20.14 -0.78
C ALA A 161 12.72 18.88 -0.49
N PRO A 162 13.34 17.74 -0.14
CA PRO A 162 12.64 16.45 -0.02
C PRO A 162 11.50 16.41 1.01
N ASP A 163 11.33 17.47 1.81
CA ASP A 163 10.34 17.54 2.87
C ASP A 163 9.04 18.30 2.52
N ALA A 164 8.92 18.86 1.32
CA ALA A 164 7.84 19.80 1.00
C ALA A 164 6.75 19.25 0.05
N ASP A 165 6.83 17.98 -0.40
CA ASP A 165 5.81 17.47 -1.30
C ASP A 165 4.52 17.18 -0.51
N PRO A 166 3.40 17.90 -0.79
CA PRO A 166 2.17 17.81 -0.03
C PRO A 166 1.54 16.41 -0.03
N ILE A 167 1.92 15.55 -0.97
CA ILE A 167 1.42 14.17 -1.03
C ILE A 167 1.84 13.35 0.20
N PHE A 168 3.02 13.60 0.76
CA PHE A 168 3.52 12.85 1.93
C PHE A 168 2.90 13.26 3.26
N ARG A 169 1.97 14.25 3.26
CA ARG A 169 1.10 14.55 4.41
C ARG A 169 0.00 13.53 4.59
N GLN A 170 -0.31 12.73 3.58
CA GLN A 170 -1.27 11.64 3.66
C GLN A 170 -0.69 10.52 4.50
N THR A 171 -1.46 10.03 5.48
CA THR A 171 -1.01 8.98 6.40
C THR A 171 -1.90 7.74 6.34
N PHE A 172 -1.36 6.58 6.71
CA PHE A 172 -2.16 5.37 6.90
C PHE A 172 -3.22 5.57 7.99
N GLY A 173 -2.90 6.38 9.01
CA GLY A 173 -3.82 6.76 10.06
C GLY A 173 -5.06 7.50 9.52
N ASP A 174 -4.97 8.24 8.43
CA ASP A 174 -6.08 8.98 7.79
C ASP A 174 -6.84 8.16 6.76
N PHE A 175 -6.38 6.98 6.44
CA PHE A 175 -7.05 6.09 5.51
C PHE A 175 -8.10 5.24 6.24
N VAL A 176 -9.34 5.24 5.73
CA VAL A 176 -10.41 4.40 6.29
C VAL A 176 -10.39 3.04 5.61
N VAL A 177 -10.11 2.01 6.40
CA VAL A 177 -10.04 0.63 5.92
C VAL A 177 -11.43 -0.01 5.96
N GLY A 178 -11.78 -0.69 4.88
CA GLY A 178 -12.98 -1.51 4.76
C GLY A 178 -12.71 -2.75 3.89
N PRO A 179 -13.70 -3.64 3.71
CA PRO A 179 -13.54 -4.87 2.92
C PRO A 179 -13.04 -4.59 1.49
N SER A 180 -13.49 -3.48 0.90
CA SER A 180 -13.21 -3.08 -0.49
C SER A 180 -11.78 -2.57 -0.74
N ASN A 181 -10.99 -2.27 0.29
CA ASN A 181 -9.63 -1.70 0.16
C ASN A 181 -8.59 -2.32 1.09
N GLN A 182 -8.98 -3.33 1.85
CA GLN A 182 -8.17 -3.95 2.88
C GLN A 182 -6.87 -4.55 2.34
N LEU A 183 -6.93 -5.27 1.22
CA LEU A 183 -5.74 -5.87 0.61
C LEU A 183 -4.75 -4.79 0.19
N ALA A 184 -5.23 -3.73 -0.47
CA ALA A 184 -4.41 -2.61 -0.91
C ALA A 184 -3.75 -1.89 0.27
N HIS A 185 -4.51 -1.65 1.36
CA HIS A 185 -3.97 -1.05 2.58
C HIS A 185 -2.90 -1.92 3.24
N ALA A 186 -3.18 -3.23 3.42
CA ALA A 186 -2.24 -4.17 4.05
C ALA A 186 -0.95 -4.32 3.25
N ALA A 187 -1.05 -4.44 1.91
CA ALA A 187 0.09 -4.48 1.01
C ALA A 187 0.93 -3.20 1.08
N SER A 188 0.26 -2.04 1.13
CA SER A 188 0.91 -0.73 1.25
C SER A 188 1.69 -0.59 2.56
N LEU A 189 1.12 -1.04 3.69
CA LEU A 189 1.82 -1.08 4.98
C LEU A 189 3.03 -2.01 4.96
N ALA A 190 2.88 -3.21 4.36
CA ALA A 190 3.97 -4.17 4.25
C ALA A 190 5.14 -3.61 3.43
N VAL A 191 4.85 -2.96 2.29
CA VAL A 191 5.85 -2.31 1.43
C VAL A 191 6.53 -1.15 2.15
N ALA A 192 5.80 -0.33 2.90
CA ALA A 192 6.37 0.78 3.65
C ALA A 192 7.31 0.31 4.78
N GLY A 193 7.00 -0.82 5.41
CA GLY A 193 7.83 -1.43 6.46
C GLY A 193 9.09 -2.10 5.91
N ASP A 194 8.97 -2.81 4.79
CA ASP A 194 10.03 -3.66 4.23
C ASP A 194 10.21 -3.41 2.72
N VAL A 195 10.92 -2.33 2.41
CA VAL A 195 11.14 -1.81 1.06
C VAL A 195 12.01 -2.76 0.24
N GLY A 196 11.56 -3.11 -0.96
CA GLY A 196 12.32 -3.84 -1.97
C GLY A 196 12.35 -5.37 -1.81
N THR A 197 11.72 -5.95 -0.78
CA THR A 197 11.84 -7.38 -0.46
C THR A 197 10.62 -8.20 -0.90
N ARG A 198 9.42 -7.74 -0.54
CA ARG A 198 8.14 -8.39 -0.89
C ARG A 198 7.35 -7.48 -1.82
N HIS A 199 6.39 -7.96 -2.56
CA HIS A 199 5.46 -7.16 -3.33
C HIS A 199 6.15 -6.05 -4.17
N ASN A 200 7.12 -6.42 -4.98
CA ASN A 200 7.82 -5.50 -5.87
C ASN A 200 7.68 -5.93 -7.33
N PRO A 201 6.94 -5.18 -8.17
CA PRO A 201 6.22 -3.96 -7.84
C PRO A 201 4.97 -4.20 -6.98
N LEU A 202 4.51 -3.16 -6.26
CA LEU A 202 3.13 -3.10 -5.77
C LEU A 202 2.31 -2.30 -6.79
N PHE A 203 1.25 -2.90 -7.31
CA PHE A 203 0.34 -2.27 -8.26
C PHE A 203 -1.03 -2.08 -7.61
N LEU A 204 -1.40 -0.83 -7.34
CA LEU A 204 -2.71 -0.47 -6.78
C LEU A 204 -3.66 -0.10 -7.91
N CYS A 205 -4.70 -0.89 -8.13
CA CYS A 205 -5.70 -0.62 -9.16
C CYS A 205 -7.09 -0.38 -8.59
N GLY A 206 -7.91 0.34 -9.33
CA GLY A 206 -9.30 0.60 -8.96
C GLY A 206 -9.79 1.94 -9.47
N GLY A 207 -11.09 2.14 -9.47
CA GLY A 207 -11.74 3.34 -10.00
C GLY A 207 -11.18 4.66 -9.47
N THR A 208 -11.54 5.75 -10.12
CA THR A 208 -11.11 7.10 -9.73
C THR A 208 -11.67 7.46 -8.35
N GLY A 209 -10.85 8.14 -7.52
CA GLY A 209 -11.29 8.67 -6.23
C GLY A 209 -11.44 7.64 -5.11
N LEU A 210 -10.87 6.42 -5.24
CA LEU A 210 -10.92 5.38 -4.20
C LEU A 210 -9.78 5.46 -3.17
N GLY A 211 -8.84 6.40 -3.33
CA GLY A 211 -7.74 6.60 -2.38
C GLY A 211 -6.40 5.98 -2.78
N LYS A 212 -6.19 5.61 -4.06
CA LYS A 212 -4.91 5.09 -4.57
C LYS A 212 -3.74 6.06 -4.29
N THR A 213 -3.91 7.31 -4.70
CA THR A 213 -2.93 8.38 -4.45
C THR A 213 -2.68 8.60 -2.96
N HIS A 214 -3.71 8.45 -2.12
CA HIS A 214 -3.58 8.52 -0.66
C HIS A 214 -2.65 7.41 -0.15
N LEU A 215 -2.88 6.15 -0.53
CA LEU A 215 -1.99 5.06 -0.14
C LEU A 215 -0.57 5.25 -0.65
N LEU A 216 -0.42 5.77 -1.87
CA LEU A 216 0.89 6.09 -2.45
C LEU A 216 1.63 7.12 -1.58
N GLY A 217 0.95 8.20 -1.19
CA GLY A 217 1.49 9.22 -0.28
C GLY A 217 1.82 8.68 1.11
N ALA A 218 0.92 7.85 1.66
CA ALA A 218 1.11 7.22 2.96
C ALA A 218 2.32 6.27 2.98
N ILE A 219 2.56 5.51 1.89
CA ILE A 219 3.77 4.69 1.72
C ILE A 219 5.01 5.59 1.78
N GLY A 220 5.02 6.66 0.98
CA GLY A 220 6.18 7.55 0.91
C GLY A 220 6.47 8.24 2.24
N GLY A 221 5.44 8.75 2.91
CA GLY A 221 5.55 9.36 4.25
C GLY A 221 6.11 8.36 5.27
N ARG A 222 5.54 7.14 5.31
CA ARG A 222 5.98 6.10 6.26
C ARG A 222 7.39 5.60 6.01
N VAL A 223 7.81 5.47 4.73
CA VAL A 223 9.19 5.11 4.40
C VAL A 223 10.17 6.18 4.89
N ARG A 224 9.85 7.47 4.73
CA ARG A 224 10.68 8.58 5.21
C ARG A 224 10.80 8.61 6.73
N GLU A 225 9.70 8.31 7.44
CA GLU A 225 9.72 8.19 8.91
C GLU A 225 10.64 7.06 9.37
N LEU A 226 10.51 5.87 8.76
CA LEU A 226 11.27 4.69 9.15
C LEU A 226 12.71 4.71 8.66
N ARG A 227 12.97 5.34 7.52
CA ARG A 227 14.25 5.38 6.81
C ARG A 227 14.55 6.80 6.32
N PRO A 228 14.96 7.74 7.18
CA PRO A 228 15.15 9.16 6.83
C PRO A 228 16.15 9.42 5.70
N ARG A 229 17.03 8.45 5.40
CA ARG A 229 18.01 8.53 4.31
C ARG A 229 17.49 7.95 3.00
N ALA A 230 16.31 7.32 2.97
CA ALA A 230 15.75 6.75 1.77
C ALA A 230 15.31 7.85 0.79
N ARG A 231 15.72 7.70 -0.46
CA ARG A 231 15.35 8.62 -1.55
C ARG A 231 14.03 8.14 -2.16
N VAL A 232 12.94 8.73 -1.68
CA VAL A 232 11.58 8.47 -2.14
C VAL A 232 11.23 9.48 -3.22
N VAL A 233 10.97 9.00 -4.43
CA VAL A 233 10.57 9.81 -5.58
C VAL A 233 9.11 9.53 -5.88
N TYR A 234 8.29 10.59 -5.81
CA TYR A 234 6.92 10.58 -6.30
C TYR A 234 6.85 11.28 -7.66
N VAL A 235 6.11 10.69 -8.58
CA VAL A 235 5.88 11.28 -9.90
C VAL A 235 4.56 10.76 -10.48
N SER A 236 3.74 11.62 -11.09
CA SER A 236 2.65 11.15 -11.95
C SER A 236 3.20 10.72 -13.31
N ALA A 237 2.51 9.79 -13.98
CA ALA A 237 2.88 9.35 -15.33
C ALA A 237 2.96 10.53 -16.33
N GLU A 238 2.07 11.52 -16.19
CA GLU A 238 2.09 12.74 -17.01
C GLU A 238 3.33 13.59 -16.73
N ALA A 239 3.69 13.79 -15.45
CA ALA A 239 4.89 14.54 -15.09
C ALA A 239 6.15 13.82 -15.54
N PHE A 240 6.21 12.50 -15.44
CA PHE A 240 7.30 11.68 -15.97
C PHE A 240 7.46 11.87 -17.48
N MET A 241 6.37 11.80 -18.24
CA MET A 241 6.35 12.01 -19.67
C MET A 241 6.84 13.42 -20.04
N ASN A 242 6.34 14.46 -19.36
CA ASN A 242 6.73 15.84 -19.63
C ASN A 242 8.23 16.06 -19.37
N GLN A 243 8.77 15.55 -18.26
CA GLN A 243 10.19 15.60 -17.94
C GLN A 243 11.05 14.80 -18.93
N PHE A 244 10.56 13.67 -19.43
CA PHE A 244 11.22 12.90 -20.48
C PHE A 244 11.31 13.70 -21.79
N ILE A 245 10.21 14.33 -22.22
CA ILE A 245 10.19 15.17 -23.43
C ILE A 245 11.14 16.37 -23.29
N GLU A 246 11.11 17.04 -22.15
CA GLU A 246 12.02 18.15 -21.82
C GLU A 246 13.48 17.70 -21.89
N ALA A 247 13.80 16.54 -21.29
CA ALA A 247 15.15 15.99 -21.31
C ALA A 247 15.65 15.64 -22.72
N LEU A 248 14.74 15.20 -23.62
CA LEU A 248 15.07 14.99 -25.03
C LEU A 248 15.36 16.32 -25.75
N GLN A 249 14.50 17.33 -25.54
CA GLN A 249 14.67 18.66 -26.18
C GLN A 249 15.92 19.39 -25.70
N THR A 250 16.26 19.26 -24.43
CA THR A 250 17.43 19.93 -23.82
C THR A 250 18.69 19.08 -23.83
N GLN A 251 18.67 17.91 -24.45
CA GLN A 251 19.77 16.93 -24.47
C GLN A 251 20.30 16.54 -23.07
N SER A 252 19.43 16.56 -22.07
CA SER A 252 19.74 16.27 -20.65
C SER A 252 19.34 14.88 -20.19
N MET A 253 19.26 13.90 -21.11
CA MET A 253 18.83 12.52 -20.81
C MET A 253 19.69 11.84 -19.72
N ALA A 254 20.97 12.21 -19.61
CA ALA A 254 21.83 11.67 -18.54
C ALA A 254 21.33 12.07 -17.14
N ALA A 255 20.94 13.34 -16.96
CA ALA A 255 20.39 13.85 -15.71
C ALA A 255 19.01 13.22 -15.41
N PHE A 256 18.15 13.07 -16.43
CA PHE A 256 16.87 12.38 -16.29
C PHE A 256 17.05 10.92 -15.81
N ARG A 257 17.95 10.18 -16.43
CA ARG A 257 18.24 8.79 -16.04
C ARG A 257 18.85 8.70 -14.65
N ALA A 258 19.79 9.58 -14.30
CA ALA A 258 20.35 9.63 -12.95
C ALA A 258 19.25 9.87 -11.90
N ARG A 259 18.32 10.80 -12.17
CA ARG A 259 17.19 11.08 -11.28
C ARG A 259 16.31 9.85 -11.01
N TYR A 260 15.97 9.08 -12.04
CA TYR A 260 15.00 7.99 -11.93
C TYR A 260 15.61 6.60 -11.76
N ARG A 261 16.95 6.43 -11.93
CA ARG A 261 17.63 5.15 -11.77
C ARG A 261 18.61 5.14 -10.61
N ASP A 262 19.47 6.17 -10.51
CA ASP A 262 20.60 6.13 -9.58
C ASP A 262 20.25 6.73 -8.21
N HIS A 263 19.37 7.74 -8.19
CA HIS A 263 19.04 8.49 -6.99
C HIS A 263 17.65 8.14 -6.43
N VAL A 264 17.24 6.86 -6.55
CA VAL A 264 15.92 6.38 -6.08
C VAL A 264 16.10 5.10 -5.27
N ASP A 265 15.46 5.05 -4.11
CA ASP A 265 15.31 3.84 -3.30
C ASP A 265 13.85 3.35 -3.33
N VAL A 266 12.90 4.28 -3.50
CA VAL A 266 11.47 3.98 -3.69
C VAL A 266 10.92 4.88 -4.80
N LEU A 267 10.39 4.28 -5.86
CA LEU A 267 9.64 4.96 -6.91
C LEU A 267 8.15 4.79 -6.67
N LEU A 268 7.46 5.92 -6.52
CA LEU A 268 6.00 6.01 -6.40
C LEU A 268 5.48 6.69 -7.66
N MET A 269 4.88 5.91 -8.58
CA MET A 269 4.31 6.45 -9.82
C MET A 269 2.79 6.38 -9.80
N ASP A 270 2.17 7.54 -9.93
CA ASP A 270 0.71 7.67 -9.95
C ASP A 270 0.16 7.65 -11.38
N ASP A 271 -0.98 6.99 -11.53
CA ASP A 271 -1.80 6.98 -12.74
C ASP A 271 -1.06 6.51 -14.02
N VAL A 272 -0.43 5.32 -13.95
CA VAL A 272 0.37 4.75 -15.08
C VAL A 272 -0.41 4.56 -16.37
N GLN A 273 -1.76 4.56 -16.35
CA GLN A 273 -2.60 4.49 -17.54
C GLN A 273 -2.33 5.64 -18.52
N PHE A 274 -1.83 6.79 -18.07
CA PHE A 274 -1.49 7.91 -18.95
C PHE A 274 -0.24 7.67 -19.82
N LEU A 275 0.54 6.62 -19.54
CA LEU A 275 1.60 6.16 -20.45
C LEU A 275 1.04 5.45 -21.70
N ALA A 276 -0.23 5.03 -21.68
CA ALA A 276 -0.83 4.28 -22.77
C ALA A 276 -0.76 5.03 -24.12
N GLY A 277 -0.26 4.35 -25.15
CA GLY A 277 -0.08 4.93 -26.49
C GLY A 277 1.12 5.87 -26.64
N LYS A 278 1.99 6.00 -25.61
CA LYS A 278 3.19 6.85 -25.64
C LYS A 278 4.44 5.99 -25.75
N THR A 279 4.65 5.39 -26.92
CA THR A 279 5.67 4.35 -27.15
C THR A 279 7.07 4.70 -26.62
N GLN A 280 7.59 5.88 -26.97
CA GLN A 280 8.94 6.30 -26.53
C GLN A 280 9.03 6.45 -24.99
N THR A 281 7.98 7.01 -24.36
CA THR A 281 7.93 7.14 -22.91
C THR A 281 7.79 5.78 -22.22
N GLN A 282 7.00 4.87 -22.80
CA GLN A 282 6.90 3.50 -22.31
C GLN A 282 8.22 2.76 -22.38
N GLU A 283 8.99 2.95 -23.46
CA GLU A 283 10.31 2.35 -23.62
C GLU A 283 11.28 2.87 -22.55
N GLU A 284 11.38 4.19 -22.33
CA GLU A 284 12.25 4.73 -21.28
C GLU A 284 11.77 4.31 -19.88
N PHE A 285 10.45 4.26 -19.64
CA PHE A 285 9.92 3.77 -18.36
C PHE A 285 10.25 2.28 -18.14
N PHE A 286 10.20 1.46 -19.18
CA PHE A 286 10.61 0.06 -19.10
C PHE A 286 12.07 -0.10 -18.67
N HIS A 287 12.97 0.76 -19.19
CA HIS A 287 14.36 0.78 -18.76
C HIS A 287 14.53 1.25 -17.31
N VAL A 288 13.80 2.28 -16.88
CA VAL A 288 13.78 2.73 -15.47
C VAL A 288 13.29 1.62 -14.56
N PHE A 289 12.17 1.00 -14.91
CA PHE A 289 11.59 -0.11 -14.15
C PHE A 289 12.59 -1.25 -13.95
N ASN A 290 13.22 -1.73 -15.04
CA ASN A 290 14.17 -2.82 -14.96
C ASN A 290 15.40 -2.47 -14.12
N ALA A 291 15.95 -1.26 -14.27
CA ALA A 291 17.10 -0.80 -13.49
C ALA A 291 16.78 -0.79 -11.98
N LEU A 292 15.63 -0.25 -11.59
CA LEU A 292 15.19 -0.20 -10.20
C LEU A 292 14.91 -1.60 -9.64
N HIS A 293 14.17 -2.41 -10.39
CA HIS A 293 13.82 -3.76 -9.96
C HIS A 293 15.05 -4.64 -9.76
N GLN A 294 16.01 -4.62 -10.70
CA GLN A 294 17.28 -5.35 -10.60
C GLN A 294 18.15 -4.89 -9.43
N ALA A 295 18.09 -3.59 -9.11
CA ALA A 295 18.78 -3.02 -7.96
C ALA A 295 18.06 -3.26 -6.62
N GLY A 296 16.95 -4.03 -6.60
CA GLY A 296 16.15 -4.29 -5.39
C GLY A 296 15.47 -3.04 -4.84
N LYS A 297 15.26 -2.00 -5.68
CA LYS A 297 14.54 -0.78 -5.29
C LYS A 297 13.03 -1.00 -5.38
N GLN A 298 12.29 -0.39 -4.46
CA GLN A 298 10.84 -0.55 -4.43
C GLN A 298 10.17 0.27 -5.54
N ILE A 299 9.22 -0.37 -6.22
CA ILE A 299 8.36 0.28 -7.20
C ILE A 299 6.92 0.14 -6.73
N VAL A 300 6.19 1.25 -6.67
CA VAL A 300 4.75 1.27 -6.40
C VAL A 300 4.06 2.05 -7.52
N LEU A 301 3.06 1.44 -8.10
CA LEU A 301 2.33 1.97 -9.25
C LEU A 301 0.85 2.08 -8.91
N THR A 302 0.18 3.11 -9.40
CA THR A 302 -1.29 3.18 -9.34
C THR A 302 -1.90 3.23 -10.74
N SER A 303 -3.12 2.74 -10.88
CA SER A 303 -3.89 2.79 -12.12
C SER A 303 -5.39 2.78 -11.84
N ASP A 304 -6.18 3.33 -12.76
CA ASP A 304 -7.65 3.23 -12.75
C ASP A 304 -8.15 1.86 -13.28
N LYS A 305 -7.27 1.09 -13.93
CA LYS A 305 -7.55 -0.21 -14.55
C LYS A 305 -6.56 -1.28 -14.10
N TYR A 306 -6.96 -2.53 -14.24
CA TYR A 306 -6.03 -3.65 -14.09
C TYR A 306 -4.95 -3.63 -15.18
N PRO A 307 -3.74 -4.17 -14.93
CA PRO A 307 -2.68 -4.19 -15.94
C PRO A 307 -3.10 -4.77 -17.30
N GLN A 308 -3.92 -5.83 -17.31
CA GLN A 308 -4.42 -6.45 -18.53
C GLN A 308 -5.42 -5.58 -19.32
N GLN A 309 -6.03 -4.60 -18.66
CA GLN A 309 -7.01 -3.69 -19.24
C GLN A 309 -6.40 -2.36 -19.72
N LEU A 310 -5.07 -2.25 -19.66
CA LEU A 310 -4.34 -1.07 -20.13
C LEU A 310 -4.14 -1.16 -21.65
N ASP A 311 -5.18 -0.75 -22.41
CA ASP A 311 -5.10 -0.67 -23.85
C ASP A 311 -3.90 0.18 -24.31
N ARG A 312 -3.21 -0.21 -25.37
CA ARG A 312 -2.03 0.48 -25.93
C ARG A 312 -0.84 0.60 -24.96
N MET A 313 -0.81 -0.23 -23.92
CA MET A 313 0.37 -0.45 -23.09
C MET A 313 1.17 -1.60 -23.70
N GLU A 314 2.50 -1.47 -23.77
CA GLU A 314 3.35 -2.53 -24.28
C GLU A 314 3.27 -3.78 -23.41
N GLU A 315 3.12 -4.97 -24.01
CA GLU A 315 2.97 -6.25 -23.31
C GLU A 315 4.12 -6.49 -22.31
N ARG A 316 5.34 -6.05 -22.63
CA ARG A 316 6.49 -6.17 -21.74
C ARG A 316 6.31 -5.38 -20.44
N LEU A 317 5.65 -4.22 -20.46
CA LEU A 317 5.32 -3.45 -19.25
C LEU A 317 4.19 -4.10 -18.48
N VAL A 318 3.12 -4.53 -19.17
CA VAL A 318 2.00 -5.26 -18.56
C VAL A 318 2.52 -6.50 -17.82
N SER A 319 3.41 -7.27 -18.44
CA SER A 319 4.06 -8.43 -17.80
C SER A 319 4.81 -8.04 -16.54
N ARG A 320 5.56 -6.93 -16.56
CA ARG A 320 6.31 -6.42 -15.39
C ARG A 320 5.40 -6.01 -14.24
N PHE A 321 4.25 -5.41 -14.54
CA PHE A 321 3.28 -4.99 -13.53
C PHE A 321 2.70 -6.17 -12.75
N HIS A 322 2.69 -7.38 -13.34
CA HIS A 322 2.25 -8.62 -12.71
C HIS A 322 3.34 -9.34 -11.89
N TRP A 323 4.60 -8.93 -11.96
CA TRP A 323 5.68 -9.64 -11.25
C TRP A 323 5.53 -9.60 -9.74
N GLY A 324 4.92 -8.54 -9.20
CA GLY A 324 4.71 -8.36 -7.79
C GLY A 324 3.27 -8.64 -7.36
N LEU A 325 2.71 -7.74 -6.57
CA LEU A 325 1.35 -7.82 -6.09
C LEU A 325 0.46 -6.79 -6.77
N VAL A 326 -0.62 -7.26 -7.39
CA VAL A 326 -1.72 -6.41 -7.84
C VAL A 326 -2.81 -6.41 -6.77
N ALA A 327 -3.06 -5.25 -6.18
CA ALA A 327 -4.07 -5.05 -5.15
C ALA A 327 -5.16 -4.12 -5.67
N ASP A 328 -6.37 -4.63 -5.76
CA ASP A 328 -7.52 -3.87 -6.23
C ASP A 328 -8.21 -3.12 -5.09
N MET A 329 -8.82 -2.01 -5.47
CA MET A 329 -9.65 -1.17 -4.62
C MET A 329 -11.00 -0.98 -5.28
N GLN A 330 -12.06 -1.37 -4.57
CA GLN A 330 -13.44 -1.25 -5.05
C GLN A 330 -14.18 -0.10 -4.35
N ALA A 331 -15.36 0.24 -4.88
CA ALA A 331 -16.21 1.23 -4.25
C ALA A 331 -16.54 0.80 -2.80
N PRO A 332 -16.39 1.71 -1.81
CA PRO A 332 -16.63 1.36 -0.42
C PRO A 332 -18.11 1.09 -0.15
N GLU A 333 -18.39 0.15 0.74
CA GLU A 333 -19.72 -0.12 1.27
C GLU A 333 -20.24 1.04 2.11
N LEU A 334 -21.56 1.05 2.43
CA LEU A 334 -22.19 2.16 3.13
C LEU A 334 -21.50 2.48 4.46
N GLU A 335 -21.18 1.47 5.23
CA GLU A 335 -20.52 1.60 6.55
C GLU A 335 -19.15 2.27 6.42
N THR A 336 -18.37 1.83 5.45
CA THR A 336 -17.06 2.43 5.14
C THR A 336 -17.23 3.87 4.67
N ARG A 337 -18.24 4.18 3.81
CA ARG A 337 -18.53 5.55 3.40
C ARG A 337 -18.92 6.44 4.57
N VAL A 338 -19.77 5.97 5.49
CA VAL A 338 -20.15 6.71 6.71
C VAL A 338 -18.89 7.01 7.55
N ALA A 339 -18.00 6.05 7.72
CA ALA A 339 -16.75 6.25 8.45
C ALA A 339 -15.84 7.28 7.76
N ILE A 340 -15.77 7.27 6.42
CA ILE A 340 -15.04 8.27 5.63
C ILE A 340 -15.64 9.66 5.83
N VAL A 341 -16.97 9.80 5.72
CA VAL A 341 -17.70 11.07 5.92
C VAL A 341 -17.39 11.64 7.29
N ARG A 342 -17.54 10.84 8.36
CA ARG A 342 -17.24 11.28 9.74
C ARG A 342 -15.79 11.74 9.91
N ARG A 343 -14.85 11.02 9.31
CA ARG A 343 -13.44 11.35 9.39
C ARG A 343 -13.14 12.65 8.67
N LYS A 344 -13.62 12.80 7.44
CA LYS A 344 -13.43 14.01 6.63
C LYS A 344 -14.12 15.22 7.23
N ALA A 345 -15.34 15.06 7.79
CA ALA A 345 -16.03 16.12 8.50
C ALA A 345 -15.21 16.66 9.69
N ARG A 346 -14.54 15.77 10.45
CA ARG A 346 -13.64 16.20 11.53
C ARG A 346 -12.43 16.99 11.01
N HIS A 347 -11.86 16.61 9.88
CA HIS A 347 -10.76 17.37 9.25
C HIS A 347 -11.18 18.77 8.82
N GLU A 348 -12.42 18.91 8.35
CA GLU A 348 -13.02 20.19 7.96
C GLU A 348 -13.58 20.97 9.16
N ASN A 349 -13.40 20.47 10.41
CA ASN A 349 -14.02 21.04 11.63
C ASN A 349 -15.54 21.17 11.52
N LEU A 350 -16.18 20.29 10.76
CA LEU A 350 -17.61 20.24 10.55
C LEU A 350 -18.25 19.26 11.53
N PHE A 351 -19.10 19.77 12.43
CA PHE A 351 -19.88 18.94 13.34
C PHE A 351 -21.12 18.41 12.63
N ILE A 352 -21.19 17.09 12.45
CA ILE A 352 -22.33 16.40 11.87
C ILE A 352 -22.79 15.28 12.79
N THR A 353 -24.10 15.05 12.83
CA THR A 353 -24.70 13.91 13.54
C THR A 353 -24.54 12.63 12.70
N ASP A 354 -24.81 11.49 13.33
CA ASP A 354 -24.77 10.19 12.67
C ASP A 354 -25.78 10.10 11.52
N ASP A 355 -26.98 10.65 11.70
CA ASP A 355 -28.04 10.67 10.70
C ASP A 355 -27.61 11.47 9.46
N VAL A 356 -26.96 12.63 9.66
CA VAL A 356 -26.38 13.44 8.60
C VAL A 356 -25.28 12.68 7.87
N ALA A 357 -24.38 12.02 8.60
CA ALA A 357 -23.31 11.23 7.98
C ALA A 357 -23.87 10.07 7.13
N ILE A 358 -24.94 9.42 7.60
CA ILE A 358 -25.64 8.35 6.86
C ILE A 358 -26.35 8.93 5.64
N ALA A 359 -27.02 10.08 5.75
CA ALA A 359 -27.69 10.76 4.63
C ALA A 359 -26.70 11.10 3.51
N ILE A 360 -25.55 11.72 3.86
CA ILE A 360 -24.47 12.03 2.92
C ILE A 360 -23.95 10.75 2.25
N ALA A 361 -23.62 9.72 3.04
CA ALA A 361 -23.08 8.46 2.53
C ALA A 361 -24.04 7.69 1.63
N ARG A 362 -25.36 7.84 1.81
CA ARG A 362 -26.40 7.28 0.92
C ARG A 362 -26.55 8.05 -0.39
N GLY A 363 -26.39 9.37 -0.34
CA GLY A 363 -26.48 10.25 -1.49
C GLY A 363 -25.34 10.07 -2.50
N VAL A 364 -24.12 9.77 -2.02
CA VAL A 364 -22.93 9.62 -2.88
C VAL A 364 -22.45 8.18 -2.85
N ARG A 365 -22.60 7.47 -3.96
CA ARG A 365 -22.27 6.03 -4.08
C ARG A 365 -21.02 5.76 -4.89
N SER A 366 -20.57 6.71 -5.71
CA SER A 366 -19.60 6.47 -6.78
C SER A 366 -18.16 6.49 -6.30
N ASN A 367 -17.74 7.53 -5.57
CA ASN A 367 -16.35 7.68 -5.17
C ASN A 367 -16.17 8.60 -3.96
N VAL A 368 -15.00 8.50 -3.32
CA VAL A 368 -14.67 9.27 -2.11
C VAL A 368 -14.42 10.74 -2.43
N ARG A 369 -13.93 11.09 -3.64
CA ARG A 369 -13.75 12.50 -4.05
C ARG A 369 -15.06 13.28 -4.07
N GLU A 370 -16.14 12.66 -4.50
CA GLU A 370 -17.48 13.30 -4.47
C GLU A 370 -17.94 13.53 -3.02
N LEU A 371 -17.70 12.57 -2.12
CA LEU A 371 -17.98 12.75 -0.70
C LEU A 371 -17.20 13.93 -0.12
N GLU A 372 -15.91 14.02 -0.41
CA GLU A 372 -15.06 15.14 0.03
C GLU A 372 -15.55 16.47 -0.54
N GLY A 373 -15.81 16.51 -1.84
CA GLY A 373 -16.35 17.71 -2.50
C GLY A 373 -17.70 18.18 -1.94
N LEU A 374 -18.57 17.24 -1.57
CA LEU A 374 -19.85 17.54 -0.93
C LEU A 374 -19.62 18.12 0.48
N LEU A 375 -18.76 17.50 1.29
CA LEU A 375 -18.44 17.96 2.63
C LEU A 375 -17.84 19.37 2.64
N VAL A 376 -16.92 19.68 1.73
CA VAL A 376 -16.35 21.03 1.58
C VAL A 376 -17.45 22.04 1.24
N ARG A 377 -18.36 21.70 0.32
CA ARG A 377 -19.50 22.57 -0.03
C ARG A 377 -20.46 22.77 1.15
N LEU A 378 -20.76 21.70 1.91
CA LEU A 378 -21.62 21.78 3.10
C LEU A 378 -20.97 22.64 4.20
N ALA A 379 -19.67 22.47 4.44
CA ALA A 379 -18.92 23.27 5.41
C ALA A 379 -18.94 24.75 5.04
N ALA A 380 -18.67 25.09 3.79
CA ALA A 380 -18.72 26.48 3.30
C ALA A 380 -20.13 27.06 3.43
N LYS A 381 -21.18 26.33 3.03
CA LYS A 381 -22.58 26.77 3.13
C LYS A 381 -23.03 26.95 4.58
N ALA A 382 -22.65 26.03 5.48
CA ALA A 382 -22.95 26.10 6.91
C ALA A 382 -22.30 27.34 7.56
N SER A 383 -21.04 27.59 7.22
CA SER A 383 -20.30 28.77 7.68
C SER A 383 -20.93 30.08 7.21
N LEU A 384 -21.28 30.17 5.92
CA LEU A 384 -21.91 31.40 5.37
C LEU A 384 -23.31 31.67 5.92
N LEU A 385 -24.08 30.64 6.22
CA LEU A 385 -25.44 30.76 6.73
C LEU A 385 -25.51 30.77 8.27
N HIS A 386 -24.39 30.60 8.96
CA HIS A 386 -24.29 30.41 10.40
C HIS A 386 -25.27 29.36 10.94
N ARG A 387 -25.43 28.24 10.20
CA ARG A 387 -26.35 27.14 10.54
C ARG A 387 -25.58 25.84 10.77
N SER A 388 -26.11 25.04 11.70
CA SER A 388 -25.68 23.63 11.85
C SER A 388 -26.12 22.81 10.64
N VAL A 389 -25.32 21.80 10.32
CA VAL A 389 -25.67 20.84 9.25
C VAL A 389 -26.59 19.78 9.85
N ASP A 390 -27.87 19.84 9.50
CA ASP A 390 -28.89 18.84 9.77
C ASP A 390 -29.25 18.06 8.50
N VAL A 391 -30.14 17.06 8.60
CA VAL A 391 -30.53 16.21 7.47
C VAL A 391 -31.24 17.02 6.36
N ASP A 392 -31.98 18.05 6.73
CA ASP A 392 -32.69 18.92 5.79
C ASP A 392 -31.74 19.91 5.07
N PHE A 393 -30.54 20.09 5.61
CA PHE A 393 -29.51 20.93 5.00
C PHE A 393 -28.74 20.21 3.90
N VAL A 394 -28.68 18.86 3.93
CA VAL A 394 -27.93 18.00 2.99
C VAL A 394 -28.69 17.80 1.70
#